data_e6d8af1d0c191dd5a6db53f872831c72
#
_entry.id   e6d8af1d0c191dd5a6db53f872831c72
#
_cell.length_a   1.000
_cell.length_b   1.000
_cell.length_c   1.000
_cell.angle_alpha   90.00
_cell.angle_beta   90.00
_cell.angle_gamma   90.00
#
_symmetry.space_group_name_H-M   'P 1'
#
loop_
_entity.id
_entity.type
_entity.pdbx_description
1 polymer ?
#
loop_
_entity_poly.entity_id
_entity_poly.type
_entity_poly.pdbx_seq_one_letter_code
_entity_poly.pdbx_strand_id
1 'polypeptide(L)'
;MQAMLKQTFDPLQKTSYTVLSVTGLSGGPGELPIFRDLALQLPAGVSALLGDEGVGKTSLMRLLSGDLVATSGQLRLASRVAPLSLPQPSAVFWIDLRLPLHDSDTPAHCWAQLRSSLPAWSDATQNELIEALQLAPHLDKRLNMLSTGSRRKVGLVAALASGATVTLLDQPFVSLDQPSIRSLQAFLAQWGQNTERAWLIADYEKPAHLPLVSVLQL
;
A
#
# COMPACT_ATOMS: atom_id res chain seq x y z
N MET A 1 12.64 19.53 8.71
CA MET A 1 13.63 18.81 7.88
C MET A 1 12.93 18.44 6.59
N GLN A 2 13.47 18.79 5.44
CA GLN A 2 12.85 18.49 4.15
C GLN A 2 13.23 17.06 3.78
N ALA A 3 12.24 16.20 3.56
CA ALA A 3 12.49 14.85 3.12
C ALA A 3 12.92 14.86 1.65
N MET A 4 14.14 14.39 1.37
CA MET A 4 14.66 14.21 0.01
C MET A 4 14.50 12.75 -0.37
N LEU A 5 13.76 12.48 -1.43
CA LEU A 5 13.59 11.14 -1.98
C LEU A 5 14.75 10.82 -2.94
N LYS A 6 15.43 9.69 -2.70
CA LYS A 6 16.34 9.08 -3.66
C LYS A 6 15.70 7.81 -4.20
N GLN A 7 15.73 7.60 -5.50
CA GLN A 7 15.17 6.41 -6.13
C GLN A 7 16.23 5.66 -6.93
N THR A 8 16.31 4.36 -6.74
CA THR A 8 17.16 3.44 -7.50
C THR A 8 16.30 2.36 -8.15
N PHE A 9 16.64 1.97 -9.37
CA PHE A 9 15.98 0.91 -10.12
C PHE A 9 16.90 -0.31 -10.21
N ASP A 10 16.31 -1.50 -10.26
CA ASP A 10 17.07 -2.72 -10.49
C ASP A 10 17.57 -2.74 -11.95
N PRO A 11 18.88 -2.70 -12.20
CA PRO A 11 19.43 -2.68 -13.55
C PRO A 11 19.20 -3.97 -14.36
N LEU A 12 18.85 -5.08 -13.69
CA LEU A 12 18.57 -6.37 -14.32
C LEU A 12 17.12 -6.48 -14.83
N GLN A 13 16.25 -5.59 -14.40
CA GLN A 13 14.87 -5.53 -14.87
C GLN A 13 14.80 -4.69 -16.14
N LYS A 14 14.66 -5.34 -17.29
CA LYS A 14 14.37 -4.69 -18.57
C LYS A 14 13.19 -3.75 -18.39
N THR A 15 13.38 -2.48 -18.77
CA THR A 15 12.42 -1.37 -18.89
C THR A 15 11.03 -1.72 -18.37
N SER A 16 10.85 -1.67 -17.04
CA SER A 16 9.55 -1.92 -16.46
C SER A 16 8.66 -0.70 -16.78
N TYR A 17 7.49 -1.00 -17.30
CA TYR A 17 6.44 -0.03 -17.54
C TYR A 17 6.13 0.77 -16.27
N THR A 18 6.16 2.10 -16.34
CA THR A 18 5.81 2.97 -15.21
C THR A 18 4.30 2.98 -15.03
N VAL A 19 3.84 2.43 -13.92
CA VAL A 19 2.40 2.38 -13.56
C VAL A 19 1.93 3.70 -12.98
N LEU A 20 2.75 4.31 -12.12
CA LEU A 20 2.45 5.59 -11.48
C LEU A 20 3.65 6.52 -11.59
N SER A 21 3.42 7.76 -11.97
CA SER A 21 4.39 8.86 -11.87
C SER A 21 3.80 10.02 -11.09
N VAL A 22 4.63 10.65 -10.27
CA VAL A 22 4.27 11.81 -9.46
C VAL A 22 5.29 12.91 -9.72
N THR A 23 4.82 14.13 -9.91
CA THR A 23 5.65 15.31 -10.14
C THR A 23 5.16 16.49 -9.31
N GLY A 24 6.07 17.22 -8.68
CA GLY A 24 5.77 18.45 -7.95
C GLY A 24 4.96 18.24 -6.67
N LEU A 25 4.94 17.01 -6.10
CA LEU A 25 4.14 16.70 -4.93
C LEU A 25 4.63 17.48 -3.71
N SER A 26 3.73 18.28 -3.16
CA SER A 26 3.95 18.98 -1.90
C SER A 26 2.78 18.72 -0.94
N GLY A 27 3.08 18.55 0.36
CA GLY A 27 2.07 18.28 1.37
C GLY A 27 2.63 17.62 2.63
N GLY A 28 1.73 17.39 3.58
CA GLY A 28 2.03 16.78 4.87
C GLY A 28 0.82 16.80 5.79
N PRO A 29 0.89 16.18 6.99
CA PRO A 29 -0.24 16.07 7.91
C PRO A 29 -0.55 17.36 8.68
N GLY A 30 0.29 18.39 8.59
CA GLY A 30 0.14 19.68 9.29
C GLY A 30 0.11 20.84 8.33
N GLU A 31 0.16 22.06 8.89
CA GLU A 31 0.17 23.30 8.10
C GLU A 31 1.42 23.44 7.23
N LEU A 32 2.55 22.91 7.70
CA LEU A 32 3.81 22.94 6.94
C LEU A 32 4.00 21.63 6.18
N PRO A 33 4.25 21.71 4.87
CA PRO A 33 4.49 20.51 4.07
C PRO A 33 5.84 19.88 4.45
N ILE A 34 5.82 18.56 4.68
CA ILE A 34 7.04 17.77 4.87
C ILE A 34 7.67 17.36 3.53
N PHE A 35 6.87 17.28 2.48
CA PHE A 35 7.33 17.10 1.11
C PHE A 35 7.15 18.38 0.33
N ARG A 36 8.16 18.73 -0.46
CA ARG A 36 8.16 19.90 -1.36
C ARG A 36 8.74 19.50 -2.70
N ASP A 37 7.96 19.67 -3.75
CA ASP A 37 8.35 19.38 -5.13
C ASP A 37 8.88 17.94 -5.35
N LEU A 38 8.31 16.99 -4.62
CA LEU A 38 8.74 15.59 -4.68
C LEU A 38 8.30 14.96 -6.00
N ALA A 39 9.21 14.20 -6.62
CA ALA A 39 8.94 13.39 -7.79
C ALA A 39 9.31 11.94 -7.52
N LEU A 40 8.49 11.01 -8.03
CA LEU A 40 8.77 9.57 -7.98
C LEU A 40 8.10 8.83 -9.13
N GLN A 41 8.58 7.62 -9.39
CA GLN A 41 7.98 6.70 -10.34
C GLN A 41 7.81 5.32 -9.70
N LEU A 42 6.65 4.70 -9.87
CA LEU A 42 6.43 3.31 -9.51
C LEU A 42 6.31 2.46 -10.77
N PRO A 43 7.34 1.67 -11.08
CA PRO A 43 7.25 0.69 -12.14
C PRO A 43 6.30 -0.45 -11.74
N ALA A 44 5.84 -1.22 -12.71
CA ALA A 44 5.11 -2.46 -12.47
C ALA A 44 5.96 -3.41 -11.62
N GLY A 45 5.33 -4.09 -10.66
CA GLY A 45 5.99 -4.97 -9.72
C GLY A 45 6.06 -4.41 -8.30
N VAL A 46 6.93 -4.95 -7.47
CA VAL A 46 7.07 -4.58 -6.05
C VAL A 46 8.21 -3.59 -5.88
N SER A 47 7.91 -2.43 -5.32
CA SER A 47 8.89 -1.39 -4.94
C SER A 47 8.93 -1.24 -3.43
N ALA A 48 10.07 -0.86 -2.87
CA ALA A 48 10.22 -0.54 -1.45
C ALA A 48 10.38 0.97 -1.24
N LEU A 49 9.75 1.49 -0.19
CA LEU A 49 9.93 2.83 0.35
C LEU A 49 10.60 2.71 1.72
N LEU A 50 11.87 3.05 1.80
CA LEU A 50 12.69 2.88 2.99
C LEU A 50 12.94 4.21 3.69
N GLY A 51 13.17 4.14 4.99
CA GLY A 51 13.54 5.29 5.80
C GLY A 51 13.28 5.06 7.29
N ASP A 52 13.85 5.92 8.12
CA ASP A 52 13.70 5.84 9.57
C ASP A 52 12.27 6.16 10.03
N GLU A 53 12.02 6.01 11.32
CA GLU A 53 10.75 6.41 11.92
C GLU A 53 10.55 7.93 11.80
N GLY A 54 9.31 8.35 11.52
CA GLY A 54 8.95 9.76 11.44
C GLY A 54 9.38 10.51 10.18
N VAL A 55 10.13 9.89 9.24
CA VAL A 55 10.58 10.58 8.00
C VAL A 55 9.46 10.87 7.01
N GLY A 56 8.24 10.32 7.22
CA GLY A 56 7.07 10.65 6.42
C GLY A 56 6.57 9.53 5.51
N LYS A 57 7.02 8.28 5.64
CA LYS A 57 6.56 7.15 4.79
C LYS A 57 5.04 7.04 4.73
N THR A 58 4.38 6.99 5.89
CA THR A 58 2.91 6.93 5.99
C THR A 58 2.26 8.17 5.37
N SER A 59 2.82 9.35 5.59
CA SER A 59 2.31 10.61 5.00
C SER A 59 2.41 10.60 3.48
N LEU A 60 3.50 10.06 2.92
CA LEU A 60 3.62 9.91 1.47
C LEU A 60 2.56 8.94 0.93
N MET A 61 2.33 7.80 1.57
CA MET A 61 1.28 6.87 1.16
C MET A 61 -0.11 7.50 1.20
N ARG A 62 -0.41 8.26 2.24
CA ARG A 62 -1.68 8.98 2.37
C ARG A 62 -1.85 10.07 1.31
N LEU A 63 -0.77 10.77 0.94
CA LEU A 63 -0.78 11.73 -0.17
C LEU A 63 -1.01 11.04 -1.51
N LEU A 64 -0.37 9.90 -1.75
CA LEU A 64 -0.52 9.12 -3.00
C LEU A 64 -1.92 8.53 -3.15
N SER A 65 -2.54 8.09 -2.06
CA SER A 65 -3.90 7.55 -2.07
C SER A 65 -4.99 8.62 -2.08
N GLY A 66 -4.64 9.87 -1.80
CA GLY A 66 -5.60 10.97 -1.64
C GLY A 66 -6.29 11.01 -0.28
N ASP A 67 -5.89 10.16 0.69
CA ASP A 67 -6.35 10.21 2.08
C ASP A 67 -5.85 11.48 2.81
N LEU A 68 -4.72 12.00 2.36
CA LEU A 68 -4.17 13.29 2.76
C LEU A 68 -4.14 14.21 1.54
N VAL A 69 -4.70 15.43 1.69
CA VAL A 69 -4.76 16.40 0.60
C VAL A 69 -3.38 16.99 0.32
N ALA A 70 -2.91 16.86 -0.91
CA ALA A 70 -1.70 17.51 -1.37
C ALA A 70 -1.94 19.01 -1.60
N THR A 71 -0.95 19.86 -1.29
CA THR A 71 -1.00 21.30 -1.57
C THR A 71 -0.64 21.62 -3.02
N SER A 72 0.15 20.77 -3.67
CA SER A 72 0.49 20.85 -5.10
C SER A 72 0.95 19.51 -5.62
N GLY A 73 1.04 19.38 -6.94
CA GLY A 73 1.57 18.23 -7.64
C GLY A 73 0.58 17.59 -8.59
N GLN A 74 1.08 16.64 -9.38
CA GLN A 74 0.28 15.82 -10.29
C GLN A 74 0.62 14.35 -10.10
N LEU A 75 -0.42 13.52 -10.11
CA LEU A 75 -0.31 12.08 -10.15
C LEU A 75 -0.80 11.59 -11.51
N ARG A 76 0.02 10.80 -12.19
CA ARG A 76 -0.32 10.15 -13.45
C ARG A 76 -0.26 8.64 -13.28
N LEU A 77 -1.38 7.99 -13.51
CA LEU A 77 -1.40 6.58 -13.82
C LEU A 77 -1.13 6.41 -15.31
N ALA A 78 -0.56 5.28 -15.70
CA ALA A 78 -0.16 5.03 -17.07
C ALA A 78 -1.23 5.32 -18.13
N SER A 79 -2.50 5.19 -17.80
CA SER A 79 -3.65 5.42 -18.70
C SER A 79 -4.32 6.78 -18.51
N ARG A 80 -4.01 7.56 -17.46
CA ARG A 80 -4.68 8.84 -17.17
C ARG A 80 -3.94 9.72 -16.16
N VAL A 81 -4.19 11.03 -16.25
CA VAL A 81 -3.84 12.00 -15.19
C VAL A 81 -4.95 11.99 -14.14
N ALA A 82 -4.57 11.88 -12.87
CA ALA A 82 -5.50 11.95 -11.75
C ALA A 82 -5.10 13.10 -10.82
N PRO A 83 -6.05 13.90 -10.31
CA PRO A 83 -5.77 14.91 -9.31
C PRO A 83 -5.41 14.24 -7.98
N LEU A 84 -4.36 14.73 -7.31
CA LEU A 84 -3.95 14.25 -5.98
C LEU A 84 -4.91 14.63 -4.85
N SER A 85 -5.84 15.54 -5.11
CA SER A 85 -6.79 16.05 -4.11
C SER A 85 -8.01 15.16 -3.89
N LEU A 86 -8.22 14.12 -4.69
CA LEU A 86 -9.38 13.25 -4.57
C LEU A 86 -8.95 11.80 -4.30
N PRO A 87 -9.53 11.15 -3.27
CA PRO A 87 -9.34 9.73 -3.04
C PRO A 87 -9.74 8.91 -4.28
N GLN A 88 -8.86 8.04 -4.75
CA GLN A 88 -9.13 7.16 -5.88
C GLN A 88 -8.79 5.71 -5.49
N PRO A 89 -9.55 5.10 -4.58
CA PRO A 89 -9.23 3.78 -4.04
C PRO A 89 -9.19 2.67 -5.09
N SER A 90 -9.89 2.83 -6.20
CA SER A 90 -9.82 1.90 -7.33
C SER A 90 -8.51 2.03 -8.14
N ALA A 91 -7.83 3.16 -8.02
CA ALA A 91 -6.57 3.41 -8.73
C ALA A 91 -5.35 3.26 -7.81
N VAL A 92 -5.37 3.92 -6.65
CA VAL A 92 -4.32 3.84 -5.62
C VAL A 92 -4.98 3.49 -4.29
N PHE A 93 -4.75 2.28 -3.82
CA PHE A 93 -5.38 1.78 -2.60
C PHE A 93 -4.42 1.81 -1.43
N TRP A 94 -4.88 2.40 -0.33
CA TRP A 94 -4.28 2.39 1.00
C TRP A 94 -5.37 2.28 2.06
N ILE A 95 -5.13 1.55 3.13
CA ILE A 95 -6.05 1.45 4.26
C ILE A 95 -5.27 1.25 5.56
N ASP A 96 -5.72 1.92 6.62
CA ASP A 96 -5.25 1.70 7.98
C ASP A 96 -6.40 1.32 8.90
N LEU A 97 -6.62 0.03 9.07
CA LEU A 97 -7.65 -0.51 9.94
C LEU A 97 -7.30 -0.41 11.44
N ARG A 98 -6.13 0.16 11.81
CA ARG A 98 -5.77 0.40 13.22
C ARG A 98 -6.47 1.62 13.80
N LEU A 99 -7.05 2.46 12.94
CA LEU A 99 -7.78 3.64 13.37
C LEU A 99 -9.04 3.26 14.17
N PRO A 100 -9.36 3.99 15.28
CA PRO A 100 -10.51 3.69 16.14
C PRO A 100 -11.86 3.70 15.42
N LEU A 101 -11.98 4.42 14.32
CA LEU A 101 -13.22 4.47 13.52
C LEU A 101 -13.65 3.09 13.00
N HIS A 102 -12.73 2.13 12.91
CA HIS A 102 -13.00 0.76 12.47
C HIS A 102 -13.26 -0.23 13.62
N ASP A 103 -13.19 0.22 14.88
CA ASP A 103 -13.22 -0.67 16.05
C ASP A 103 -14.47 -1.53 16.16
N SER A 104 -15.62 -1.02 15.74
CA SER A 104 -16.91 -1.73 15.77
C SER A 104 -17.15 -2.66 14.59
N ASP A 105 -16.38 -2.53 13.51
CA ASP A 105 -16.53 -3.35 12.32
C ASP A 105 -16.01 -4.76 12.53
N THR A 106 -16.53 -5.70 11.74
CA THR A 106 -15.95 -7.04 11.59
C THR A 106 -15.14 -7.14 10.30
N PRO A 107 -14.18 -8.07 10.18
CA PRO A 107 -13.49 -8.32 8.91
C PRO A 107 -14.45 -8.50 7.74
N ALA A 108 -15.47 -9.34 7.90
CA ALA A 108 -16.46 -9.60 6.87
C ALA A 108 -17.20 -8.31 6.44
N HIS A 109 -17.58 -7.45 7.40
CA HIS A 109 -18.26 -6.19 7.11
C HIS A 109 -17.35 -5.20 6.40
N CYS A 110 -16.11 -5.02 6.87
CA CYS A 110 -15.12 -4.16 6.21
C CYS A 110 -14.90 -4.55 4.75
N TRP A 111 -14.70 -5.83 4.48
CA TRP A 111 -14.47 -6.30 3.12
C TRP A 111 -15.71 -6.18 2.24
N ALA A 112 -16.92 -6.41 2.78
CA ALA A 112 -18.15 -6.22 2.03
C ALA A 112 -18.36 -4.75 1.61
N GLN A 113 -18.05 -3.80 2.49
CA GLN A 113 -18.09 -2.37 2.16
C GLN A 113 -17.07 -2.01 1.08
N LEU A 114 -15.81 -2.44 1.22
CA LEU A 114 -14.76 -2.19 0.24
C LEU A 114 -15.09 -2.80 -1.12
N ARG A 115 -15.55 -4.04 -1.14
CA ARG A 115 -15.99 -4.75 -2.35
C ARG A 115 -17.06 -3.97 -3.12
N SER A 116 -18.00 -3.33 -2.43
CA SER A 116 -19.05 -2.54 -3.10
C SER A 116 -18.51 -1.30 -3.81
N SER A 117 -17.37 -0.78 -3.39
CA SER A 117 -16.74 0.43 -3.93
C SER A 117 -15.54 0.16 -4.86
N LEU A 118 -15.07 -1.08 -4.94
CA LEU A 118 -13.88 -1.48 -5.70
C LEU A 118 -14.25 -2.48 -6.81
N PRO A 119 -14.47 -2.02 -8.06
CA PRO A 119 -14.98 -2.88 -9.13
C PRO A 119 -14.03 -4.04 -9.51
N ALA A 120 -12.73 -3.90 -9.23
CA ALA A 120 -11.72 -4.91 -9.50
C ALA A 120 -11.44 -5.83 -8.29
N TRP A 121 -12.29 -5.79 -7.25
CA TRP A 121 -12.13 -6.66 -6.09
C TRP A 121 -12.11 -8.14 -6.48
N SER A 122 -11.15 -8.88 -5.92
CA SER A 122 -10.97 -10.31 -6.18
C SER A 122 -11.42 -11.16 -4.99
N ASP A 123 -12.58 -11.79 -5.12
CA ASP A 123 -13.07 -12.75 -4.11
C ASP A 123 -12.15 -13.97 -4.00
N ALA A 124 -11.56 -14.40 -5.10
CA ALA A 124 -10.60 -15.51 -5.10
C ALA A 124 -9.37 -15.17 -4.25
N THR A 125 -8.79 -13.99 -4.47
CA THR A 125 -7.65 -13.49 -3.67
C THR A 125 -8.04 -13.31 -2.20
N GLN A 126 -9.21 -12.76 -1.92
CA GLN A 126 -9.72 -12.63 -0.54
C GLN A 126 -9.77 -13.98 0.17
N ASN A 127 -10.37 -15.00 -0.45
CA ASN A 127 -10.53 -16.32 0.15
C ASN A 127 -9.16 -17.01 0.35
N GLU A 128 -8.28 -16.96 -0.64
CA GLU A 128 -6.92 -17.49 -0.54
C GLU A 128 -6.16 -16.87 0.65
N LEU A 129 -6.25 -15.56 0.81
CA LEU A 129 -5.57 -14.86 1.90
C LEU A 129 -6.21 -15.09 3.27
N ILE A 130 -7.53 -15.28 3.36
CA ILE A 130 -8.20 -15.68 4.60
C ILE A 130 -7.63 -16.99 5.13
N GLU A 131 -7.44 -17.96 4.24
CA GLU A 131 -6.86 -19.27 4.59
C GLU A 131 -5.37 -19.13 4.92
N ALA A 132 -4.58 -18.53 4.03
CA ALA A 132 -3.13 -18.40 4.18
C ALA A 132 -2.71 -17.62 5.45
N LEU A 133 -3.52 -16.62 5.85
CA LEU A 133 -3.29 -15.79 7.04
C LEU A 133 -4.06 -16.29 8.27
N GLN A 134 -4.78 -17.42 8.17
CA GLN A 134 -5.53 -18.05 9.26
C GLN A 134 -6.57 -17.14 9.90
N LEU A 135 -7.31 -16.39 9.09
CA LEU A 135 -8.30 -15.42 9.56
C LEU A 135 -9.71 -15.99 9.76
N ALA A 136 -9.99 -17.20 9.28
CA ALA A 136 -11.32 -17.81 9.37
C ALA A 136 -11.98 -17.75 10.78
N PRO A 137 -11.26 -17.98 11.90
CA PRO A 137 -11.85 -17.89 13.26
C PRO A 137 -12.18 -16.46 13.74
N HIS A 138 -11.87 -15.45 12.93
CA HIS A 138 -11.94 -14.04 13.31
C HIS A 138 -12.95 -13.23 12.48
N LEU A 139 -13.61 -13.82 11.50
CA LEU A 139 -14.43 -13.11 10.51
C LEU A 139 -15.58 -12.30 11.12
N ASP A 140 -16.19 -12.82 12.19
CA ASP A 140 -17.35 -12.22 12.86
C ASP A 140 -16.97 -11.47 14.16
N LYS A 141 -15.68 -11.39 14.49
CA LYS A 141 -15.23 -10.65 15.67
C LYS A 141 -15.02 -9.19 15.31
N ARG A 142 -15.38 -8.28 16.22
CA ARG A 142 -15.08 -6.84 16.02
C ARG A 142 -13.56 -6.63 15.97
N LEU A 143 -13.12 -5.65 15.17
CA LEU A 143 -11.70 -5.36 14.97
C LEU A 143 -10.99 -4.96 16.28
N ASN A 144 -11.69 -4.31 17.22
CA ASN A 144 -11.12 -4.01 18.54
C ASN A 144 -10.90 -5.26 19.43
N MET A 145 -11.50 -6.40 19.09
CA MET A 145 -11.32 -7.67 19.79
C MET A 145 -10.17 -8.50 19.20
N LEU A 146 -9.59 -8.08 18.09
CA LEU A 146 -8.49 -8.75 17.43
C LEU A 146 -7.14 -8.31 18.00
N SER A 147 -6.17 -9.23 18.00
CA SER A 147 -4.78 -8.85 18.23
C SER A 147 -4.31 -7.87 17.15
N THR A 148 -3.27 -7.08 17.45
CA THR A 148 -2.66 -6.16 16.49
C THR A 148 -2.28 -6.88 15.18
N GLY A 149 -1.71 -8.08 15.27
CA GLY A 149 -1.35 -8.89 14.12
C GLY A 149 -2.57 -9.35 13.32
N SER A 150 -3.62 -9.86 14.00
CA SER A 150 -4.86 -10.28 13.31
C SER A 150 -5.55 -9.11 12.63
N ARG A 151 -5.63 -7.96 13.29
CA ARG A 151 -6.21 -6.74 12.72
C ARG A 151 -5.41 -6.24 11.50
N ARG A 152 -4.07 -6.35 11.55
CA ARG A 152 -3.21 -6.06 10.39
C ARG A 152 -3.47 -7.01 9.23
N LYS A 153 -3.60 -8.31 9.49
CA LYS A 153 -3.95 -9.30 8.46
C LYS A 153 -5.26 -8.95 7.74
N VAL A 154 -6.27 -8.45 8.45
CA VAL A 154 -7.53 -7.99 7.84
C VAL A 154 -7.28 -6.86 6.83
N GLY A 155 -6.45 -5.87 7.17
CA GLY A 155 -6.06 -4.79 6.26
C GLY A 155 -5.26 -5.29 5.05
N LEU A 156 -4.38 -6.28 5.25
CA LEU A 156 -3.61 -6.89 4.16
C LEU A 156 -4.52 -7.63 3.17
N VAL A 157 -5.51 -8.39 3.65
CA VAL A 157 -6.52 -9.01 2.78
C VAL A 157 -7.23 -7.94 1.96
N ALA A 158 -7.70 -6.85 2.59
CA ALA A 158 -8.35 -5.76 1.89
C ALA A 158 -7.45 -5.14 0.80
N ALA A 159 -6.20 -4.84 1.13
CA ALA A 159 -5.25 -4.23 0.21
C ALA A 159 -4.94 -5.11 -1.00
N LEU A 160 -4.70 -6.40 -0.78
CA LEU A 160 -4.31 -7.32 -1.84
C LEU A 160 -5.51 -7.77 -2.69
N ALA A 161 -6.71 -7.90 -2.10
CA ALA A 161 -7.93 -8.21 -2.82
C ALA A 161 -8.54 -7.01 -3.55
N SER A 162 -8.12 -5.78 -3.25
CA SER A 162 -8.68 -4.53 -3.80
C SER A 162 -8.70 -4.46 -5.32
N GLY A 163 -7.79 -5.15 -6.00
CA GLY A 163 -7.62 -5.06 -7.46
C GLY A 163 -7.08 -3.71 -7.94
N ALA A 164 -6.68 -2.80 -7.06
CA ALA A 164 -6.20 -1.47 -7.42
C ALA A 164 -4.94 -1.52 -8.29
N THR A 165 -4.79 -0.55 -9.19
CA THR A 165 -3.61 -0.42 -10.06
C THR A 165 -2.32 -0.24 -9.24
N VAL A 166 -2.41 0.52 -8.15
CA VAL A 166 -1.32 0.69 -7.18
C VAL A 166 -1.83 0.32 -5.79
N THR A 167 -1.13 -0.56 -5.10
CA THR A 167 -1.43 -0.95 -3.72
C THR A 167 -0.29 -0.51 -2.80
N LEU A 168 -0.64 0.24 -1.74
CA LEU A 168 0.30 0.79 -0.78
C LEU A 168 0.22 -0.01 0.53
N LEU A 169 1.35 -0.53 1.00
CA LEU A 169 1.45 -1.39 2.18
C LEU A 169 2.41 -0.76 3.20
N ASP A 170 1.85 -0.25 4.30
CA ASP A 170 2.64 0.39 5.37
C ASP A 170 3.05 -0.63 6.43
N GLN A 171 4.33 -0.96 6.49
CA GLN A 171 4.94 -1.93 7.41
C GLN A 171 4.16 -3.26 7.45
N PRO A 172 3.97 -3.94 6.29
CA PRO A 172 3.05 -5.06 6.19
C PRO A 172 3.45 -6.27 7.04
N PHE A 173 4.73 -6.41 7.39
CA PHE A 173 5.26 -7.57 8.11
C PHE A 173 5.29 -7.41 9.63
N VAL A 174 5.13 -6.19 10.14
CA VAL A 174 5.18 -5.90 11.58
C VAL A 174 4.02 -6.58 12.31
N SER A 175 4.30 -7.21 13.46
CA SER A 175 3.35 -7.93 14.31
C SER A 175 2.70 -9.16 13.66
N LEU A 176 3.26 -9.67 12.57
CA LEU A 176 2.85 -10.94 11.98
C LEU A 176 3.68 -12.11 12.54
N ASP A 177 3.06 -13.28 12.58
CA ASP A 177 3.76 -14.55 12.80
C ASP A 177 4.55 -14.98 11.56
N GLN A 178 5.56 -15.83 11.75
CA GLN A 178 6.44 -16.28 10.68
C GLN A 178 5.72 -17.01 9.52
N PRO A 179 4.71 -17.86 9.76
CA PRO A 179 3.92 -18.42 8.67
C PRO A 179 3.23 -17.35 7.82
N SER A 180 2.60 -16.35 8.44
CA SER A 180 1.94 -15.26 7.75
C SER A 180 2.91 -14.38 6.96
N ILE A 181 4.12 -14.12 7.50
CA ILE A 181 5.17 -13.40 6.76
C ILE A 181 5.54 -14.16 5.48
N ARG A 182 5.79 -15.48 5.58
CA ARG A 182 6.13 -16.30 4.41
C ARG A 182 5.00 -16.33 3.37
N SER A 183 3.76 -16.48 3.80
CA SER A 183 2.60 -16.47 2.90
C SER A 183 2.48 -15.12 2.17
N LEU A 184 2.63 -14.01 2.89
CA LEU A 184 2.58 -12.67 2.30
C LEU A 184 3.73 -12.43 1.33
N GLN A 185 4.95 -12.84 1.67
CA GLN A 185 6.11 -12.74 0.77
C GLN A 185 5.93 -13.57 -0.51
N ALA A 186 5.45 -14.81 -0.39
CA ALA A 186 5.16 -15.67 -1.54
C ALA A 186 4.10 -15.04 -2.46
N PHE A 187 3.04 -14.51 -1.87
CA PHE A 187 1.98 -13.79 -2.59
C PHE A 187 2.54 -12.56 -3.34
N LEU A 188 3.30 -11.72 -2.67
CA LEU A 188 3.89 -10.52 -3.28
C LEU A 188 4.93 -10.87 -4.35
N ALA A 189 5.70 -11.94 -4.16
CA ALA A 189 6.67 -12.40 -5.17
C ALA A 189 5.97 -12.91 -6.45
N GLN A 190 4.87 -13.63 -6.31
CA GLN A 190 4.07 -14.13 -7.42
C GLN A 190 3.37 -12.97 -8.17
N TRP A 191 2.66 -12.11 -7.45
CA TRP A 191 1.90 -11.00 -8.03
C TRP A 191 2.78 -9.84 -8.45
N GLY A 192 3.97 -9.69 -7.86
CA GLY A 192 4.96 -8.71 -8.27
C GLY A 192 5.49 -8.90 -9.69
N GLN A 193 5.20 -10.04 -10.31
CA GLN A 193 5.51 -10.29 -11.73
C GLN A 193 4.42 -9.75 -12.68
N ASN A 194 3.31 -9.22 -12.14
CA ASN A 194 2.27 -8.59 -12.95
C ASN A 194 2.79 -7.29 -13.57
N THR A 195 2.67 -7.16 -14.87
CA THR A 195 3.20 -6.02 -15.63
C THR A 195 2.31 -4.78 -15.64
N GLU A 196 1.13 -4.85 -15.04
CA GLU A 196 0.12 -3.78 -15.07
C GLU A 196 -0.14 -3.15 -13.70
N ARG A 197 0.37 -3.75 -12.62
CA ARG A 197 0.15 -3.29 -11.25
C ARG A 197 1.46 -2.98 -10.55
N ALA A 198 1.39 -2.04 -9.60
CA ALA A 198 2.50 -1.70 -8.73
C ALA A 198 2.12 -1.92 -7.25
N TRP A 199 3.07 -2.42 -6.47
CA TRP A 199 2.98 -2.51 -5.01
C TRP A 199 4.11 -1.69 -4.40
N LEU A 200 3.77 -0.79 -3.49
CA LEU A 200 4.76 -0.01 -2.74
C LEU A 200 4.71 -0.45 -1.27
N ILE A 201 5.82 -1.00 -0.80
CA ILE A 201 5.99 -1.44 0.58
C ILE A 201 6.82 -0.42 1.32
N ALA A 202 6.24 0.26 2.32
CA ALA A 202 7.01 1.11 3.23
C ALA A 202 7.53 0.28 4.41
N ASP A 203 8.83 0.37 4.68
CA ASP A 203 9.45 -0.28 5.82
C ASP A 203 10.71 0.48 6.28
N TYR A 204 11.34 0.03 7.35
CA TYR A 204 12.65 0.53 7.81
C TYR A 204 13.78 -0.07 6.99
N GLU A 205 13.68 -1.33 6.65
CA GLU A 205 14.69 -2.09 5.93
C GLU A 205 14.11 -2.73 4.67
N LYS A 206 14.99 -3.05 3.74
CA LYS A 206 14.63 -3.74 2.52
C LYS A 206 14.00 -5.10 2.83
N PRO A 207 12.75 -5.35 2.41
CA PRO A 207 12.11 -6.65 2.62
C PRO A 207 12.94 -7.78 2.03
N ALA A 208 13.30 -8.76 2.87
CA ALA A 208 14.04 -9.92 2.41
C ALA A 208 13.17 -10.78 1.47
N HIS A 209 13.81 -11.47 0.55
CA HIS A 209 13.17 -12.46 -0.35
C HIS A 209 12.11 -11.91 -1.31
N LEU A 210 11.99 -10.59 -1.49
CA LEU A 210 11.11 -10.01 -2.50
C LEU A 210 11.91 -9.51 -3.71
N PRO A 211 11.46 -9.82 -4.94
CA PRO A 211 12.06 -9.29 -6.17
C PRO A 211 11.63 -7.82 -6.33
N LEU A 212 12.42 -6.90 -5.79
CA LEU A 212 12.12 -5.48 -5.87
C LEU A 212 12.55 -4.90 -7.20
N VAL A 213 11.65 -4.19 -7.87
CA VAL A 213 11.92 -3.49 -9.13
C VAL A 213 12.49 -2.10 -8.92
N SER A 214 12.19 -1.47 -7.78
CA SER A 214 12.81 -0.20 -7.39
C SER A 214 12.87 -0.04 -5.87
N VAL A 215 13.77 0.82 -5.41
CA VAL A 215 13.90 1.22 -4.01
C VAL A 215 13.90 2.74 -3.94
N LEU A 216 13.00 3.28 -3.14
CA LEU A 216 12.86 4.69 -2.81
C LEU A 216 13.38 4.88 -1.38
N GLN A 217 14.25 5.85 -1.15
CA GLN A 217 14.83 6.17 0.16
C GLN A 217 14.39 7.58 0.56
N LEU A 218 13.72 7.71 1.71
CA LEU A 218 13.40 8.97 2.37
C LEU A 218 14.45 9.34 3.41
#